data_50722d603dfb240cf60ce9d97bc3d8a7
#
_entry.id   50722d603dfb240cf60ce9d97bc3d8a7
#
_cell.length_a   1.000
_cell.length_b   1.000
_cell.length_c   1.000
_cell.angle_alpha   90.00
_cell.angle_beta   90.00
_cell.angle_gamma   90.00
#
_symmetry.space_group_name_H-M   'P 1'
#
loop_
_entity.id
_entity.type
_entity.pdbx_description
1 polymer ?
#
loop_
_entity_poly.entity_id
_entity_poly.type
_entity_poly.pdbx_seq_one_letter_code
_entity_poly.pdbx_strand_id
1 'polypeptide(L)'
;MKNSYIKTPKVKNEKVLLYAPGSKEKDEVLKAYDYLYNKTLNIKLKINGKEVDTKEKINMYPPHDHNHNLGTYSVANEDHVDLAIKSALNAKEKWNDLGFSERASIFLKAAELICGPYRKIINASTMIAQSKTIHQAEIDAACEFADFLRFNVKFAEEIYNEQPVSSNGTWNKLSYRPLEGFVYAISPFNFTAIGGNLCAAPALMGNTILWKPSDYQIFSAKVTMDIFEEAGLPDGVINMIFGDPEM
;
A
#
# COMPACT_ATOMS: atom_id res chain seq x y z
N MET A 1 -6.13 -14.68 23.55
CA MET A 1 -4.82 -14.09 23.98
C MET A 1 -3.72 -15.00 23.47
N LYS A 2 -2.94 -14.58 22.50
CA LYS A 2 -1.82 -15.38 22.01
C LYS A 2 -0.66 -15.21 22.99
N ASN A 3 -0.21 -16.30 23.59
CA ASN A 3 0.70 -16.33 24.74
C ASN A 3 2.18 -16.29 24.34
N SER A 4 2.55 -15.60 23.25
CA SER A 4 3.94 -15.52 22.80
C SER A 4 4.53 -14.13 22.98
N TYR A 5 5.80 -14.08 23.28
CA TYR A 5 6.59 -12.85 23.28
C TYR A 5 6.74 -12.37 21.84
N ILE A 6 6.32 -11.13 21.57
CA ILE A 6 6.41 -10.55 20.25
C ILE A 6 7.82 -10.00 20.05
N LYS A 7 8.56 -10.58 19.10
CA LYS A 7 9.84 -10.06 18.66
C LYS A 7 9.88 -10.06 17.15
N THR A 8 9.99 -8.87 16.58
CA THR A 8 10.09 -8.71 15.13
C THR A 8 11.50 -9.00 14.63
N PRO A 9 11.68 -9.34 13.35
CA PRO A 9 13.00 -9.48 12.75
C PRO A 9 13.83 -8.20 12.88
N LYS A 10 15.16 -8.34 12.88
CA LYS A 10 16.06 -7.18 12.87
C LYS A 10 15.87 -6.41 11.56
N VAL A 11 15.52 -5.15 11.67
CA VAL A 11 15.30 -4.29 10.50
C VAL A 11 16.63 -3.82 9.91
N LYS A 12 16.67 -3.77 8.59
CA LYS A 12 17.77 -3.18 7.80
C LYS A 12 17.16 -2.49 6.60
N ASN A 13 17.78 -1.39 6.18
CA ASN A 13 17.40 -0.73 4.95
C ASN A 13 17.61 -1.64 3.73
N GLU A 14 16.71 -1.50 2.77
CA GLU A 14 16.81 -2.22 1.50
C GLU A 14 18.01 -1.70 0.68
N LYS A 15 18.66 -2.62 -0.01
CA LYS A 15 19.79 -2.27 -0.88
C LYS A 15 19.29 -1.60 -2.15
N VAL A 16 19.74 -0.38 -2.40
CA VAL A 16 19.52 0.31 -3.67
C VAL A 16 20.32 -0.37 -4.79
N LEU A 17 19.65 -0.77 -5.86
CA LEU A 17 20.27 -1.34 -7.05
C LEU A 17 20.79 -0.24 -7.98
N LEU A 18 21.88 -0.52 -8.67
CA LEU A 18 22.59 0.49 -9.47
C LEU A 18 22.08 0.62 -10.90
N TYR A 19 21.39 -0.39 -11.42
CA TYR A 19 20.91 -0.41 -12.81
C TYR A 19 21.98 -0.06 -13.84
N ALA A 20 23.20 -0.56 -13.62
CA ALA A 20 24.34 -0.31 -14.49
C ALA A 20 24.08 -0.80 -15.92
N PRO A 21 24.68 -0.21 -16.95
CA PRO A 21 24.60 -0.72 -18.31
C PRO A 21 24.94 -2.22 -18.39
N GLY A 22 24.05 -3.02 -18.99
CA GLY A 22 24.23 -4.47 -19.13
C GLY A 22 23.92 -5.28 -17.86
N SER A 23 23.45 -4.67 -16.79
CA SER A 23 23.01 -5.40 -15.59
C SER A 23 21.67 -6.08 -15.80
N LYS A 24 21.47 -7.21 -15.15
CA LYS A 24 20.22 -7.99 -15.21
C LYS A 24 19.03 -7.19 -14.72
N GLU A 25 19.17 -6.50 -13.60
CA GLU A 25 18.12 -5.68 -13.00
C GLU A 25 17.66 -4.55 -13.93
N LYS A 26 18.59 -3.95 -14.70
CA LYS A 26 18.26 -2.94 -15.71
C LYS A 26 17.44 -3.54 -16.85
N ASP A 27 17.88 -4.67 -17.38
CA ASP A 27 17.16 -5.34 -18.47
C ASP A 27 15.76 -5.78 -18.03
N GLU A 28 15.63 -6.27 -16.80
CA GLU A 28 14.33 -6.70 -16.25
C GLU A 28 13.36 -5.53 -16.06
N VAL A 29 13.80 -4.39 -15.54
CA VAL A 29 12.92 -3.24 -15.36
C VAL A 29 12.54 -2.59 -16.68
N LEU A 30 13.46 -2.53 -17.67
CA LEU A 30 13.14 -2.01 -19.00
C LEU A 30 12.11 -2.90 -19.71
N LYS A 31 12.26 -4.22 -19.63
CA LYS A 31 11.22 -5.15 -20.16
C LYS A 31 9.87 -4.97 -19.46
N ALA A 32 9.87 -4.76 -18.13
CA ALA A 32 8.65 -4.50 -17.40
C ALA A 32 8.03 -3.15 -17.81
N TYR A 33 8.86 -2.11 -17.99
CA TYR A 33 8.43 -0.81 -18.50
C TYR A 33 7.77 -0.93 -19.87
N ASP A 34 8.45 -1.54 -20.83
CA ASP A 34 7.94 -1.69 -22.20
C ASP A 34 6.62 -2.49 -22.22
N TYR A 35 6.55 -3.55 -21.43
CA TYR A 35 5.31 -4.34 -21.32
C TYR A 35 4.15 -3.51 -20.74
N LEU A 36 4.38 -2.81 -19.64
CA LEU A 36 3.34 -2.03 -18.97
C LEU A 36 2.94 -0.78 -19.76
N TYR A 37 3.90 -0.14 -20.43
CA TYR A 37 3.66 1.05 -21.24
C TYR A 37 2.78 0.74 -22.47
N ASN A 38 2.96 -0.42 -23.08
CA ASN A 38 2.20 -0.84 -24.27
C ASN A 38 0.90 -1.59 -23.91
N LYS A 39 0.62 -1.83 -22.65
CA LYS A 39 -0.60 -2.53 -22.22
C LYS A 39 -1.70 -1.53 -21.91
N THR A 40 -2.82 -1.63 -22.64
CA THR A 40 -4.03 -0.87 -22.28
C THR A 40 -4.60 -1.34 -20.96
N LEU A 41 -4.76 -0.42 -19.99
CA LEU A 41 -5.24 -0.68 -18.66
C LEU A 41 -6.71 -0.28 -18.50
N ASN A 42 -7.44 -1.02 -17.70
CA ASN A 42 -8.75 -0.61 -17.18
C ASN A 42 -8.72 -0.80 -15.66
N ILE A 43 -8.36 0.25 -14.96
CA ILE A 43 -8.20 0.20 -13.51
C ILE A 43 -9.55 0.48 -12.86
N LYS A 44 -10.04 -0.48 -12.09
CA LYS A 44 -11.32 -0.42 -11.40
C LYS A 44 -11.12 -0.02 -9.95
N LEU A 45 -12.20 0.45 -9.31
CA LEU A 45 -12.22 0.62 -7.86
C LEU A 45 -11.98 -0.73 -7.19
N LYS A 46 -11.39 -0.72 -6.01
CA LYS A 46 -11.18 -1.95 -5.22
C LYS A 46 -11.94 -1.82 -3.91
N ILE A 47 -13.07 -2.52 -3.81
CA ILE A 47 -13.97 -2.45 -2.64
C ILE A 47 -14.26 -3.87 -2.16
N ASN A 48 -14.01 -4.15 -0.89
CA ASN A 48 -14.20 -5.46 -0.27
C ASN A 48 -13.50 -6.61 -1.04
N GLY A 49 -12.25 -6.37 -1.46
CA GLY A 49 -11.47 -7.34 -2.23
C GLY A 49 -11.92 -7.53 -3.68
N LYS A 50 -12.97 -6.82 -4.14
CA LYS A 50 -13.53 -6.96 -5.47
C LYS A 50 -13.22 -5.76 -6.35
N GLU A 51 -13.01 -6.01 -7.63
CA GLU A 51 -12.99 -4.97 -8.64
C GLU A 51 -14.39 -4.48 -8.95
N VAL A 52 -14.62 -3.16 -8.82
CA VAL A 52 -15.91 -2.53 -9.14
C VAL A 52 -15.70 -1.63 -10.34
N ASP A 53 -16.33 -1.99 -11.46
CA ASP A 53 -16.32 -1.21 -12.69
C ASP A 53 -17.44 -0.16 -12.65
N THR A 54 -17.17 1.04 -13.16
CA THR A 54 -18.14 2.14 -13.18
C THR A 54 -18.40 2.61 -14.60
N LYS A 55 -19.51 3.33 -14.81
CA LYS A 55 -19.87 3.89 -16.12
C LYS A 55 -18.94 5.06 -16.49
N GLU A 56 -18.62 5.88 -15.51
CA GLU A 56 -17.74 7.02 -15.68
C GLU A 56 -16.28 6.58 -15.61
N LYS A 57 -15.51 6.97 -16.63
CA LYS A 57 -14.09 6.62 -16.73
C LYS A 57 -13.29 7.80 -17.23
N ILE A 58 -12.07 7.91 -16.71
CA ILE A 58 -11.12 8.94 -17.12
C ILE A 58 -9.90 8.25 -17.73
N ASN A 59 -9.38 8.85 -18.82
CA ASN A 59 -8.15 8.38 -19.47
C ASN A 59 -6.92 8.69 -18.64
N MET A 60 -5.95 7.78 -18.66
CA MET A 60 -4.64 7.94 -18.02
C MET A 60 -3.57 8.20 -19.08
N TYR A 61 -2.74 9.19 -18.82
CA TYR A 61 -1.60 9.54 -19.66
C TYR A 61 -0.33 9.65 -18.78
N PRO A 62 0.83 9.16 -19.25
CA PRO A 62 2.06 9.44 -18.54
C PRO A 62 2.41 10.93 -18.66
N PRO A 63 2.90 11.59 -17.59
CA PRO A 63 3.21 13.03 -17.65
C PRO A 63 4.28 13.42 -18.68
N HIS A 64 5.12 12.49 -19.12
CA HIS A 64 6.15 12.70 -20.13
C HIS A 64 5.70 12.41 -21.58
N ASP A 65 4.49 11.84 -21.76
CA ASP A 65 3.92 11.58 -23.10
C ASP A 65 2.39 11.69 -23.08
N HIS A 66 1.88 12.89 -23.31
CA HIS A 66 0.44 13.18 -23.29
C HIS A 66 -0.31 12.60 -24.50
N ASN A 67 0.39 12.07 -25.51
CA ASN A 67 -0.24 11.41 -26.65
C ASN A 67 -0.39 9.90 -26.45
N HIS A 68 0.26 9.33 -25.45
CA HIS A 68 0.20 7.90 -25.13
C HIS A 68 -0.89 7.63 -24.09
N ASN A 69 -2.00 7.03 -24.53
CA ASN A 69 -3.08 6.63 -23.62
C ASN A 69 -2.78 5.28 -23.00
N LEU A 70 -2.55 5.25 -21.68
CA LEU A 70 -2.32 4.04 -20.90
C LEU A 70 -3.60 3.23 -20.65
N GLY A 71 -4.77 3.78 -20.96
CA GLY A 71 -6.07 3.20 -20.66
C GLY A 71 -6.93 4.10 -19.79
N THR A 72 -7.82 3.50 -19.02
CA THR A 72 -8.81 4.24 -18.22
C THR A 72 -8.82 3.78 -16.77
N TYR A 73 -9.35 4.64 -15.90
CA TYR A 73 -9.73 4.25 -14.54
C TYR A 73 -11.20 4.61 -14.28
N SER A 74 -11.83 3.82 -13.40
CA SER A 74 -13.22 4.01 -12.97
C SER A 74 -13.34 5.16 -11.99
N VAL A 75 -14.37 6.02 -12.14
CA VAL A 75 -14.67 7.11 -11.20
C VAL A 75 -15.77 6.66 -10.25
N ALA A 76 -15.57 6.84 -8.94
CA ALA A 76 -16.56 6.55 -7.92
C ALA A 76 -17.69 7.61 -7.94
N ASN A 77 -18.84 7.25 -7.43
CA ASN A 77 -19.92 8.14 -7.04
C ASN A 77 -20.25 7.92 -5.55
N GLU A 78 -21.19 8.65 -4.99
CA GLU A 78 -21.60 8.55 -3.58
C GLU A 78 -21.94 7.12 -3.15
N ASP A 79 -22.65 6.34 -3.98
CA ASP A 79 -22.99 4.94 -3.67
C ASP A 79 -21.72 4.07 -3.49
N HIS A 80 -20.71 4.33 -4.31
CA HIS A 80 -19.42 3.60 -4.21
C HIS A 80 -18.64 4.01 -2.95
N VAL A 81 -18.69 5.28 -2.56
CA VAL A 81 -18.11 5.76 -1.30
C VAL A 81 -18.80 5.09 -0.12
N ASP A 82 -20.12 5.09 -0.09
CA ASP A 82 -20.93 4.43 0.94
C ASP A 82 -20.63 2.93 1.03
N LEU A 83 -20.48 2.26 -0.11
CA LEU A 83 -20.14 0.85 -0.18
C LEU A 83 -18.74 0.59 0.41
N ALA A 84 -17.77 1.46 0.09
CA ALA A 84 -16.41 1.36 0.59
C ALA A 84 -16.33 1.62 2.11
N ILE A 85 -17.09 2.60 2.63
CA ILE A 85 -17.23 2.86 4.06
C ILE A 85 -17.83 1.65 4.78
N LYS A 86 -18.93 1.11 4.29
CA LYS A 86 -19.57 -0.09 4.84
C LYS A 86 -18.61 -1.29 4.84
N SER A 87 -17.86 -1.47 3.75
CA SER A 87 -16.84 -2.51 3.66
C SER A 87 -15.76 -2.35 4.73
N ALA A 88 -15.21 -1.14 4.89
CA ALA A 88 -14.20 -0.84 5.90
C ALA A 88 -14.71 -1.13 7.33
N LEU A 89 -15.93 -0.66 7.64
CA LEU A 89 -16.53 -0.89 8.97
C LEU A 89 -16.80 -2.36 9.24
N ASN A 90 -17.25 -3.11 8.24
CA ASN A 90 -17.52 -4.56 8.38
C ASN A 90 -16.23 -5.38 8.57
N ALA A 91 -15.12 -4.98 7.98
CA ALA A 91 -13.85 -5.66 8.11
C ALA A 91 -13.14 -5.37 9.44
N LYS A 92 -13.48 -4.26 10.10
CA LYS A 92 -12.76 -3.71 11.25
C LYS A 92 -12.60 -4.69 12.42
N GLU A 93 -13.69 -5.32 12.85
CA GLU A 93 -13.66 -6.22 14.01
C GLU A 93 -12.73 -7.42 13.76
N LYS A 94 -12.92 -8.11 12.64
CA LYS A 94 -12.08 -9.27 12.27
C LYS A 94 -10.61 -8.88 12.09
N TRP A 95 -10.35 -7.71 11.53
CA TRP A 95 -8.98 -7.20 11.36
C TRP A 95 -8.32 -6.87 12.69
N ASN A 96 -9.06 -6.25 13.60
CA ASN A 96 -8.55 -5.96 14.95
C ASN A 96 -8.31 -7.23 15.78
N ASP A 97 -9.15 -8.26 15.61
CA ASP A 97 -9.03 -9.55 16.30
C ASP A 97 -7.80 -10.36 15.86
N LEU A 98 -7.28 -10.08 14.66
CA LEU A 98 -5.96 -10.55 14.28
C LEU A 98 -4.92 -9.91 15.21
N GLY A 99 -4.12 -10.73 15.86
CA GLY A 99 -3.04 -10.25 16.73
C GLY A 99 -2.03 -9.40 15.94
N PHE A 100 -1.29 -8.55 16.66
CA PHE A 100 -0.25 -7.72 16.05
C PHE A 100 0.70 -8.52 15.15
N SER A 101 1.17 -9.69 15.59
CA SER A 101 2.11 -10.52 14.82
C SER A 101 1.55 -10.98 13.49
N GLU A 102 0.24 -11.24 13.41
CA GLU A 102 -0.41 -11.67 12.18
C GLU A 102 -0.55 -10.53 11.20
N ARG A 103 -0.97 -9.35 11.68
CA ARG A 103 -1.00 -8.15 10.85
C ARG A 103 0.40 -7.76 10.37
N ALA A 104 1.39 -7.79 11.26
CA ALA A 104 2.79 -7.51 10.95
C ALA A 104 3.35 -8.45 9.88
N SER A 105 3.00 -9.74 9.92
CA SER A 105 3.49 -10.73 8.95
C SER A 105 3.03 -10.43 7.52
N ILE A 106 1.83 -9.85 7.34
CA ILE A 106 1.31 -9.44 6.04
C ILE A 106 2.16 -8.30 5.46
N PHE A 107 2.45 -7.27 6.26
CA PHE A 107 3.25 -6.13 5.78
C PHE A 107 4.73 -6.48 5.58
N LEU A 108 5.28 -7.37 6.39
CA LEU A 108 6.63 -7.92 6.16
C LEU A 108 6.68 -8.73 4.87
N LYS A 109 5.66 -9.55 4.59
CA LYS A 109 5.55 -10.28 3.32
C LYS A 109 5.38 -9.32 2.13
N ALA A 110 4.61 -8.24 2.28
CA ALA A 110 4.51 -7.21 1.25
C ALA A 110 5.88 -6.58 0.96
N ALA A 111 6.69 -6.28 1.98
CA ALA A 111 8.05 -5.78 1.78
C ALA A 111 8.93 -6.77 1.00
N GLU A 112 8.85 -8.07 1.29
CA GLU A 112 9.57 -9.11 0.53
C GLU A 112 9.07 -9.21 -0.92
N LEU A 113 7.78 -9.09 -1.17
CA LEU A 113 7.22 -9.06 -2.52
C LEU A 113 7.72 -7.83 -3.30
N ILE A 114 7.75 -6.65 -2.68
CA ILE A 114 8.28 -5.42 -3.27
C ILE A 114 9.75 -5.61 -3.68
N CYS A 115 10.59 -6.12 -2.77
CA CYS A 115 12.03 -6.29 -3.01
C CYS A 115 12.36 -7.47 -3.94
N GLY A 116 11.42 -8.38 -4.13
CA GLY A 116 11.56 -9.58 -4.94
C GLY A 116 10.82 -9.48 -6.28
N PRO A 117 9.74 -10.26 -6.47
CA PRO A 117 9.09 -10.40 -7.78
C PRO A 117 8.48 -9.10 -8.31
N TYR A 118 8.02 -8.21 -7.43
CA TYR A 118 7.38 -6.96 -7.81
C TYR A 118 8.35 -5.79 -8.03
N ARG A 119 9.64 -5.90 -7.67
CA ARG A 119 10.59 -4.78 -7.76
C ARG A 119 10.60 -4.11 -9.13
N LYS A 120 10.72 -4.88 -10.18
CA LYS A 120 10.67 -4.38 -11.55
C LYS A 120 9.31 -3.80 -11.96
N ILE A 121 8.23 -4.38 -11.45
CA ILE A 121 6.85 -3.98 -11.79
C ILE A 121 6.50 -2.65 -11.10
N ILE A 122 6.76 -2.53 -9.80
CA ILE A 122 6.46 -1.32 -9.06
C ILE A 122 7.35 -0.15 -9.49
N ASN A 123 8.62 -0.41 -9.80
CA ASN A 123 9.51 0.59 -10.38
C ASN A 123 9.01 1.05 -11.75
N ALA A 124 8.69 0.12 -12.65
CA ALA A 124 8.19 0.45 -13.99
C ALA A 124 6.87 1.23 -13.93
N SER A 125 5.91 0.83 -13.08
CA SER A 125 4.65 1.56 -12.91
C SER A 125 4.86 2.97 -12.36
N THR A 126 5.82 3.15 -11.46
CA THR A 126 6.20 4.46 -10.91
C THR A 126 6.90 5.34 -11.95
N MET A 127 7.80 4.76 -12.77
CA MET A 127 8.43 5.48 -13.89
C MET A 127 7.38 5.98 -14.89
N ILE A 128 6.40 5.16 -15.22
CA ILE A 128 5.34 5.51 -16.17
C ILE A 128 4.39 6.56 -15.57
N ALA A 129 3.82 6.28 -14.40
CA ALA A 129 2.76 7.12 -13.81
C ALA A 129 3.25 8.47 -13.31
N GLN A 130 4.50 8.54 -12.84
CA GLN A 130 5.07 9.73 -12.19
C GLN A 130 6.25 10.33 -12.96
N SER A 131 6.55 9.81 -14.15
CA SER A 131 7.69 10.26 -15.01
C SER A 131 9.03 10.28 -14.28
N LYS A 132 9.23 9.32 -13.39
CA LYS A 132 10.48 9.16 -12.63
C LYS A 132 11.52 8.42 -13.43
N THR A 133 12.78 8.78 -13.19
CA THR A 133 13.91 7.97 -13.66
C THR A 133 13.94 6.65 -12.89
N ILE A 134 14.68 5.67 -13.45
CA ILE A 134 14.85 4.36 -12.80
C ILE A 134 15.41 4.47 -11.38
N HIS A 135 16.36 5.40 -11.13
CA HIS A 135 16.92 5.61 -9.81
C HIS A 135 15.93 6.25 -8.82
N GLN A 136 15.11 7.19 -9.29
CA GLN A 136 14.06 7.78 -8.47
C GLN A 136 12.99 6.74 -8.11
N ALA A 137 12.58 5.90 -9.06
CA ALA A 137 11.63 4.84 -8.80
C ALA A 137 12.19 3.77 -7.84
N GLU A 138 13.47 3.40 -8.02
CA GLU A 138 14.16 2.44 -7.15
C GLU A 138 14.22 2.93 -5.70
N ILE A 139 14.57 4.19 -5.48
CA ILE A 139 14.64 4.76 -4.13
C ILE A 139 13.25 4.84 -3.52
N ASP A 140 12.28 5.44 -4.24
CA ASP A 140 10.91 5.62 -3.78
C ASP A 140 10.15 4.29 -3.67
N ALA A 141 9.87 3.67 -4.84
CA ALA A 141 8.87 2.62 -4.92
C ALA A 141 9.35 1.26 -4.42
N ALA A 142 10.63 0.95 -4.52
CA ALA A 142 11.16 -0.31 -4.05
C ALA A 142 11.79 -0.19 -2.66
N CYS A 143 12.82 0.64 -2.50
CA CYS A 143 13.60 0.67 -1.26
C CYS A 143 12.85 1.34 -0.11
N GLU A 144 12.41 2.59 -0.31
CA GLU A 144 11.75 3.36 0.75
C GLU A 144 10.43 2.73 1.17
N PHE A 145 9.64 2.22 0.21
CA PHE A 145 8.38 1.57 0.54
C PHE A 145 8.57 0.28 1.34
N ALA A 146 9.51 -0.58 0.94
CA ALA A 146 9.82 -1.78 1.71
C ALA A 146 10.36 -1.44 3.11
N ASP A 147 11.20 -0.41 3.20
CA ASP A 147 11.73 0.07 4.46
C ASP A 147 10.62 0.62 5.37
N PHE A 148 9.69 1.42 4.85
CA PHE A 148 8.51 1.86 5.62
C PHE A 148 7.77 0.67 6.23
N LEU A 149 7.47 -0.35 5.44
CA LEU A 149 6.73 -1.52 5.94
C LEU A 149 7.51 -2.26 7.04
N ARG A 150 8.81 -2.44 6.87
CA ARG A 150 9.68 -3.12 7.84
C ARG A 150 9.86 -2.31 9.12
N PHE A 151 10.18 -1.02 8.99
CA PHE A 151 10.41 -0.13 10.14
C PHE A 151 9.12 0.16 10.91
N ASN A 152 7.97 0.32 10.23
CA ASN A 152 6.69 0.47 10.91
C ASN A 152 6.35 -0.73 11.80
N VAL A 153 6.64 -1.96 11.34
CA VAL A 153 6.47 -3.15 12.16
C VAL A 153 7.36 -3.09 13.41
N LYS A 154 8.59 -2.63 13.27
CA LYS A 154 9.50 -2.47 14.41
C LYS A 154 9.03 -1.38 15.37
N PHE A 155 8.64 -0.22 14.86
CA PHE A 155 8.13 0.88 15.68
C PHE A 155 6.83 0.50 16.39
N ALA A 156 5.93 -0.22 15.72
CA ALA A 156 4.72 -0.72 16.35
C ALA A 156 5.02 -1.72 17.50
N GLU A 157 6.02 -2.61 17.33
CA GLU A 157 6.50 -3.46 18.42
C GLU A 157 6.96 -2.64 19.62
N GLU A 158 7.74 -1.59 19.37
CA GLU A 158 8.23 -0.70 20.43
C GLU A 158 7.07 0.00 21.16
N ILE A 159 6.09 0.53 20.42
CA ILE A 159 4.88 1.15 20.98
C ILE A 159 4.11 0.16 21.85
N TYR A 160 3.88 -1.07 21.36
CA TYR A 160 3.14 -2.08 22.14
C TYR A 160 3.91 -2.55 23.39
N ASN A 161 5.24 -2.47 23.39
CA ASN A 161 6.08 -2.79 24.53
C ASN A 161 6.22 -1.65 25.55
N GLU A 162 5.84 -0.42 25.18
CA GLU A 162 5.81 0.70 26.10
C GLU A 162 4.61 0.57 27.05
N GLN A 163 4.90 0.11 28.26
CA GLN A 163 3.90 -0.19 29.28
C GLN A 163 4.12 0.65 30.54
N PRO A 164 3.05 0.98 31.30
CA PRO A 164 3.17 1.74 32.51
C PRO A 164 3.93 0.97 33.60
N VAL A 165 4.56 1.72 34.50
CA VAL A 165 5.25 1.14 35.65
C VAL A 165 4.23 0.49 36.58
N SER A 166 4.51 -0.75 36.97
CA SER A 166 3.75 -1.48 37.99
C SER A 166 4.36 -1.24 39.39
N SER A 167 3.51 -1.13 40.40
CA SER A 167 3.93 -1.01 41.80
C SER A 167 3.79 -2.35 42.51
N ASN A 168 4.35 -2.43 43.73
CA ASN A 168 4.27 -3.66 44.51
C ASN A 168 2.80 -4.04 44.79
N GLY A 169 2.42 -5.26 44.39
CA GLY A 169 1.04 -5.76 44.52
C GLY A 169 0.06 -5.25 43.44
N THR A 170 0.49 -4.43 42.48
CA THR A 170 -0.38 -3.89 41.43
C THR A 170 0.31 -4.06 40.05
N TRP A 171 -0.40 -4.69 39.12
CA TRP A 171 0.06 -4.82 37.75
C TRP A 171 -0.70 -3.86 36.83
N ASN A 172 -0.02 -2.82 36.35
CA ASN A 172 -0.56 -1.84 35.39
C ASN A 172 -0.25 -2.27 33.96
N LYS A 173 -1.25 -2.18 33.08
CA LYS A 173 -1.13 -2.56 31.67
C LYS A 173 -1.95 -1.64 30.78
N LEU A 174 -1.38 -1.19 29.66
CA LEU A 174 -2.08 -0.56 28.57
C LEU A 174 -2.54 -1.61 27.56
N SER A 175 -3.75 -1.43 27.05
CA SER A 175 -4.28 -2.16 25.91
C SER A 175 -4.55 -1.16 24.78
N TYR A 176 -3.81 -1.30 23.69
CA TYR A 176 -3.98 -0.47 22.51
C TYR A 176 -5.13 -0.99 21.65
N ARG A 177 -5.98 -0.10 21.17
CA ARG A 177 -7.08 -0.40 20.26
C ARG A 177 -7.05 0.51 19.04
N PRO A 178 -7.59 0.08 17.88
CA PRO A 178 -7.71 0.93 16.72
C PRO A 178 -8.64 2.13 17.00
N LEU A 179 -8.57 3.13 16.14
CA LEU A 179 -9.47 4.29 16.16
C LEU A 179 -10.91 3.87 15.91
N GLU A 180 -11.87 4.69 16.35
CA GLU A 180 -13.26 4.52 15.93
C GLU A 180 -13.45 4.81 14.43
N GLY A 181 -14.40 4.14 13.79
CA GLY A 181 -14.64 4.31 12.36
C GLY A 181 -13.55 3.69 11.49
N PHE A 182 -13.11 4.41 10.50
CA PHE A 182 -12.07 4.07 9.52
C PHE A 182 -11.10 5.24 9.34
N VAL A 183 -9.98 5.00 8.69
CA VAL A 183 -9.02 6.05 8.31
C VAL A 183 -9.22 6.40 6.84
N TYR A 184 -9.42 7.68 6.54
CA TYR A 184 -9.43 8.18 5.17
C TYR A 184 -8.03 8.62 4.77
N ALA A 185 -7.45 7.94 3.80
CA ALA A 185 -6.11 8.17 3.30
C ALA A 185 -6.16 8.84 1.92
N ILE A 186 -5.74 10.09 1.83
CA ILE A 186 -5.58 10.82 0.56
C ILE A 186 -4.10 10.91 0.28
N SER A 187 -3.62 10.16 -0.72
CA SER A 187 -2.19 10.12 -1.00
C SER A 187 -1.79 11.08 -2.13
N PRO A 188 -0.55 11.63 -2.05
CA PRO A 188 -0.03 12.56 -3.05
C PRO A 188 0.26 11.86 -4.38
N PHE A 189 0.59 12.66 -5.41
CA PHE A 189 0.87 12.16 -6.76
C PHE A 189 2.33 11.72 -6.97
N ASN A 190 3.25 12.15 -6.13
CA ASN A 190 4.68 12.18 -6.43
C ASN A 190 5.53 11.09 -5.76
N PHE A 191 4.96 10.30 -4.83
CA PHE A 191 5.66 9.21 -4.16
C PHE A 191 4.81 7.97 -4.01
N THR A 192 5.22 6.87 -4.63
CA THR A 192 4.57 5.55 -4.49
C THR A 192 4.70 5.01 -3.07
N ALA A 193 5.87 5.15 -2.45
CA ALA A 193 6.10 4.74 -1.06
C ALA A 193 5.16 5.45 -0.09
N ILE A 194 4.97 6.76 -0.23
CA ILE A 194 4.08 7.53 0.64
C ILE A 194 2.63 7.06 0.45
N GLY A 195 2.20 6.82 -0.79
CA GLY A 195 0.86 6.32 -1.08
C GLY A 195 0.56 5.01 -0.37
N GLY A 196 1.45 4.03 -0.50
CA GLY A 196 1.32 2.74 0.17
C GLY A 196 1.44 2.82 1.69
N ASN A 197 2.40 3.61 2.18
CA ASN A 197 2.64 3.76 3.62
C ASN A 197 1.49 4.46 4.35
N LEU A 198 0.84 5.44 3.71
CA LEU A 198 -0.31 6.15 4.30
C LEU A 198 -1.47 5.19 4.62
N CYS A 199 -1.58 4.10 3.87
CA CYS A 199 -2.55 3.03 4.13
C CYS A 199 -1.99 1.98 5.09
N ALA A 200 -0.74 1.55 4.89
CA ALA A 200 -0.15 0.43 5.60
C ALA A 200 0.08 0.72 7.10
N ALA A 201 0.55 1.91 7.44
CA ALA A 201 0.85 2.27 8.82
C ALA A 201 -0.38 2.21 9.75
N PRO A 202 -1.51 2.87 9.45
CA PRO A 202 -2.70 2.74 10.28
C PRO A 202 -3.33 1.35 10.19
N ALA A 203 -3.25 0.64 9.04
CA ALA A 203 -3.75 -0.72 8.92
C ALA A 203 -2.98 -1.69 9.84
N LEU A 204 -1.65 -1.58 9.92
CA LEU A 204 -0.83 -2.35 10.86
C LEU A 204 -1.31 -2.20 12.31
N MET A 205 -1.75 -0.99 12.69
CA MET A 205 -2.27 -0.70 14.03
C MET A 205 -3.74 -1.13 14.23
N GLY A 206 -4.32 -1.88 13.28
CA GLY A 206 -5.65 -2.47 13.39
C GLY A 206 -6.79 -1.64 12.81
N ASN A 207 -6.49 -0.51 12.15
CA ASN A 207 -7.49 0.29 11.47
C ASN A 207 -7.84 -0.26 10.10
N THR A 208 -9.03 0.09 9.60
CA THR A 208 -9.42 -0.11 8.20
C THR A 208 -9.37 1.20 7.44
N ILE A 209 -9.12 1.12 6.14
CA ILE A 209 -8.73 2.27 5.33
C ILE A 209 -9.67 2.45 4.14
N LEU A 210 -10.07 3.69 3.91
CA LEU A 210 -10.59 4.17 2.65
C LEU A 210 -9.49 4.98 1.97
N TRP A 211 -8.93 4.46 0.88
CA TRP A 211 -7.81 5.06 0.18
C TRP A 211 -8.24 5.74 -1.11
N LYS A 212 -7.94 7.03 -1.19
CA LYS A 212 -8.09 7.84 -2.41
C LYS A 212 -6.70 8.28 -2.88
N PRO A 213 -6.05 7.53 -3.77
CA PRO A 213 -4.80 8.00 -4.38
C PRO A 213 -5.08 9.17 -5.32
N SER A 214 -4.06 10.01 -5.54
CA SER A 214 -4.10 11.03 -6.58
C SER A 214 -4.30 10.40 -7.96
N ASP A 215 -4.99 11.10 -8.87
CA ASP A 215 -5.25 10.66 -10.24
C ASP A 215 -3.97 10.33 -11.00
N TYR A 216 -2.88 11.04 -10.71
CA TYR A 216 -1.55 10.79 -11.29
C TYR A 216 -0.78 9.64 -10.61
N GLN A 217 -1.35 9.00 -9.59
CA GLN A 217 -0.74 7.86 -8.90
C GLN A 217 -1.50 6.54 -9.11
N ILE A 218 -2.64 6.56 -9.77
CA ILE A 218 -3.57 5.41 -9.86
C ILE A 218 -2.88 4.14 -10.33
N PHE A 219 -1.98 4.22 -11.31
CA PHE A 219 -1.31 3.03 -11.82
C PHE A 219 -0.38 2.38 -10.78
N SER A 220 0.47 3.15 -10.09
CA SER A 220 1.33 2.60 -9.05
C SER A 220 0.53 2.20 -7.79
N ALA A 221 -0.57 2.89 -7.49
CA ALA A 221 -1.50 2.53 -6.43
C ALA A 221 -2.16 1.16 -6.69
N LYS A 222 -2.54 0.89 -7.95
CA LYS A 222 -3.06 -0.43 -8.35
C LYS A 222 -2.04 -1.53 -8.11
N VAL A 223 -0.78 -1.33 -8.47
CA VAL A 223 0.29 -2.30 -8.22
C VAL A 223 0.51 -2.49 -6.71
N THR A 224 0.43 -1.42 -5.93
CA THR A 224 0.51 -1.48 -4.47
C THR A 224 -0.61 -2.34 -3.87
N MET A 225 -1.86 -2.18 -4.35
CA MET A 225 -2.98 -3.03 -3.92
C MET A 225 -2.76 -4.50 -4.28
N ASP A 226 -2.28 -4.80 -5.49
CA ASP A 226 -1.97 -6.18 -5.89
C ASP A 226 -0.95 -6.82 -4.95
N ILE A 227 0.08 -6.06 -4.55
CA ILE A 227 1.10 -6.53 -3.60
C ILE A 227 0.47 -6.82 -2.23
N PHE A 228 -0.38 -5.93 -1.70
CA PHE A 228 -1.03 -6.15 -0.42
C PHE A 228 -1.95 -7.37 -0.45
N GLU A 229 -2.71 -7.57 -1.51
CA GLU A 229 -3.57 -8.74 -1.69
C GLU A 229 -2.76 -10.04 -1.78
N GLU A 230 -1.67 -10.07 -2.55
CA GLU A 230 -0.78 -11.24 -2.62
C GLU A 230 -0.05 -11.50 -1.30
N ALA A 231 0.22 -10.46 -0.53
CA ALA A 231 0.74 -10.59 0.82
C ALA A 231 -0.26 -11.22 1.80
N GLY A 232 -1.55 -11.23 1.46
CA GLY A 232 -2.62 -11.81 2.27
C GLY A 232 -3.42 -10.78 3.06
N LEU A 233 -3.45 -9.51 2.63
CA LEU A 233 -4.32 -8.51 3.24
C LEU A 233 -5.79 -8.92 3.08
N PRO A 234 -6.57 -9.02 4.17
CA PRO A 234 -7.97 -9.41 4.08
C PRO A 234 -8.84 -8.39 3.35
N ASP A 235 -9.90 -8.89 2.69
CA ASP A 235 -10.88 -8.07 2.00
C ASP A 235 -11.47 -7.00 2.92
N GLY A 236 -11.63 -5.79 2.42
CA GLY A 236 -12.23 -4.66 3.14
C GLY A 236 -11.30 -3.90 4.09
N VAL A 237 -10.11 -4.42 4.38
CA VAL A 237 -9.13 -3.71 5.24
C VAL A 237 -8.63 -2.44 4.57
N ILE A 238 -8.29 -2.51 3.29
CA ILE A 238 -8.00 -1.32 2.45
C ILE A 238 -8.96 -1.34 1.27
N ASN A 239 -9.74 -0.28 1.12
CA ASN A 239 -10.64 -0.08 -0.01
C ASN A 239 -10.11 1.10 -0.81
N MET A 240 -9.88 0.92 -2.11
CA MET A 240 -9.30 1.94 -2.99
C MET A 240 -10.36 2.48 -3.95
N ILE A 241 -10.59 3.78 -3.90
CA ILE A 241 -11.54 4.50 -4.76
C ILE A 241 -10.86 5.67 -5.45
N PHE A 242 -11.38 6.05 -6.59
CA PHE A 242 -10.94 7.20 -7.39
C PHE A 242 -12.11 8.11 -7.66
N GLY A 243 -11.90 9.42 -7.67
CA GLY A 243 -12.98 10.34 -7.93
C GLY A 243 -12.64 11.79 -7.63
N ASP A 244 -13.59 12.67 -7.86
CA ASP A 244 -13.48 14.10 -7.63
C ASP A 244 -13.22 14.40 -6.14
N PRO A 245 -12.43 15.43 -5.81
CA PRO A 245 -12.27 15.91 -4.43
C PRO A 245 -13.56 16.36 -3.75
N GLU A 246 -14.60 16.70 -4.51
CA GLU A 246 -15.89 17.17 -3.99
C GLU A 246 -16.84 16.03 -3.56
N MET A 247 -16.47 14.76 -3.79
CA MET A 247 -17.24 13.58 -3.35
C MET A 247 -17.00 13.23 -1.89
#